data_5a5c7e9f81b8dbc0d41081b94116ec62
#
_entry.id   5a5c7e9f81b8dbc0d41081b94116ec62
#
_cell.length_a   1.000
_cell.length_b   1.000
_cell.length_c   1.000
_cell.angle_alpha   90.00
_cell.angle_beta   90.00
_cell.angle_gamma   90.00
#
_symmetry.space_group_name_H-M   'P 1'
#
loop_
_entity.id
_entity.type
_entity.pdbx_description
1 polymer ?
#
loop_
_entity_poly.entity_id
_entity_poly.type
_entity_poly.pdbx_seq_one_letter_code
_entity_poly.pdbx_strand_id
1 'polypeptide(L)' 'IELYLGARMTGQDRHTMTRLAKLRNPEIAIYQQVVGGVGALRFERIL' A
#
# COMPACT_ATOMS: atom_id res chain seq x y z
N ILE A 1 -12.56 -1.01 -5.48
CA ILE A 1 -11.97 -1.51 -4.23
C ILE A 1 -10.53 -1.00 -4.12
N GLU A 2 -10.15 -0.62 -2.92
CA GLU A 2 -8.84 -0.04 -2.68
C GLU A 2 -8.21 -0.71 -1.46
N LEU A 3 -6.88 -0.83 -1.48
CA LEU A 3 -6.12 -1.33 -0.35
C LEU A 3 -5.11 -0.27 0.08
N TYR A 4 -5.07 0.03 1.37
CA TYR A 4 -4.16 1.00 1.94
C TYR A 4 -3.14 0.30 2.83
N LEU A 5 -1.87 0.48 2.53
CA LEU A 5 -0.78 -0.15 3.28
C LEU A 5 -0.16 0.85 4.24
N GLY A 6 0.12 0.41 5.46
CA GLY A 6 0.73 1.27 6.47
C GLY A 6 2.21 1.56 6.19
N ALA A 7 2.68 2.73 6.68
CA ALA A 7 4.07 3.15 6.46
C ALA A 7 5.09 2.27 7.18
N ARG A 8 4.68 1.59 8.25
CA ARG A 8 5.57 0.73 9.05
C ARG A 8 5.62 -0.72 8.55
N MET A 9 4.87 -1.03 7.52
CA MET A 9 4.86 -2.38 6.98
C MET A 9 6.22 -2.68 6.33
N THR A 10 6.77 -3.87 6.59
CA THR A 10 8.04 -4.27 5.97
C THR A 10 7.85 -4.45 4.47
N GLY A 11 8.96 -4.39 3.72
CA GLY A 11 8.89 -4.60 2.27
C GLY A 11 8.34 -5.97 1.91
N GLN A 12 8.70 -7.00 2.70
CA GLN A 12 8.20 -8.35 2.48
C GLN A 12 6.71 -8.46 2.74
N ASP A 13 6.23 -7.87 3.83
CA ASP A 13 4.81 -7.88 4.16
C ASP A 13 4.00 -7.12 3.12
N ARG A 14 4.51 -5.98 2.68
CA ARG A 14 3.87 -5.19 1.64
C ARG A 14 3.75 -5.98 0.34
N HIS A 15 4.82 -6.66 -0.04
CA HIS A 15 4.83 -7.50 -1.25
C HIS A 15 3.79 -8.62 -1.14
N THR A 16 3.74 -9.29 0.01
CA THR A 16 2.79 -10.39 0.25
C THR A 16 1.35 -9.89 0.16
N MET A 17 1.04 -8.80 0.85
CA MET A 17 -0.31 -8.24 0.85
C MET A 17 -0.74 -7.78 -0.54
N THR A 18 0.17 -7.12 -1.24
CA THR A 18 -0.09 -6.66 -2.61
C THR A 18 -0.40 -7.83 -3.53
N ARG A 19 0.39 -8.87 -3.45
CA ARG A 19 0.21 -10.06 -4.26
C ARG A 19 -1.12 -10.74 -3.98
N LEU A 20 -1.47 -10.93 -2.70
CA LEU A 20 -2.74 -11.55 -2.33
C LEU A 20 -3.94 -10.71 -2.79
N ALA A 21 -3.84 -9.39 -2.63
CA ALA A 21 -4.91 -8.50 -3.06
C ALA A 21 -5.13 -8.58 -4.57
N LYS A 22 -4.06 -8.60 -5.35
CA LYS A 22 -4.14 -8.72 -6.81
C LYS A 22 -4.68 -10.06 -7.27
N LEU A 23 -4.40 -11.13 -6.53
CA LEU A 23 -4.96 -12.44 -6.85
C LEU A 23 -6.47 -12.47 -6.67
N ARG A 24 -6.97 -11.79 -5.64
CA ARG A 24 -8.40 -11.75 -5.35
C ARG A 24 -9.14 -10.75 -6.24
N ASN A 25 -8.50 -9.65 -6.54
CA ASN A 25 -9.11 -8.58 -7.32
C ASN A 25 -8.03 -7.93 -8.19
N PRO A 26 -7.86 -8.38 -9.44
CA PRO A 26 -6.80 -7.87 -10.32
C PRO A 26 -6.90 -6.37 -10.60
N GLU A 27 -8.07 -5.77 -10.39
CA GLU A 27 -8.28 -4.35 -10.64
C GLU A 27 -8.14 -3.49 -9.40
N ILE A 28 -7.73 -4.09 -8.27
CA ILE A 28 -7.62 -3.34 -7.03
C ILE A 28 -6.55 -2.25 -7.14
N ALA A 29 -6.87 -1.06 -6.64
CA ALA A 29 -5.90 0.02 -6.51
C ALA A 29 -5.21 -0.11 -5.16
N ILE A 30 -3.90 -0.07 -5.15
CA ILE A 30 -3.11 -0.23 -3.93
C ILE A 30 -2.35 1.06 -3.64
N TYR A 31 -2.54 1.57 -2.43
CA TYR A 31 -1.91 2.81 -1.96
C TYR A 31 -1.02 2.51 -0.77
N GLN A 32 0.10 3.19 -0.69
CA GLN A 32 1.00 3.09 0.45
C GLN A 32 1.05 4.40 1.19
N GLN A 33 0.98 4.33 2.52
CA GLN A 33 1.15 5.49 3.36
C GLN A 33 2.62 5.94 3.34
N VAL A 34 2.83 7.20 3.08
CA VAL A 34 4.15 7.81 3.04
C VAL A 34 4.22 8.88 4.12
N VAL A 35 5.26 8.84 4.93
CA VAL A 35 5.51 9.87 5.92
C VAL A 35 6.37 10.94 5.26
N GLY A 36 5.76 12.09 4.99
CA GLY A 36 6.47 13.26 4.50
C GLY A 36 7.22 13.95 5.64
N GLY A 37 8.16 14.84 5.30
CA GLY A 37 8.84 15.62 6.34
C GLY A 37 7.83 16.40 7.18
N VAL A 38 8.14 16.70 8.41
CA VAL A 38 7.33 17.51 9.33
C VAL A 38 5.90 17.00 9.50
N GLY A 39 5.75 15.68 9.71
CA GLY A 39 4.48 15.11 10.11
C GLY A 39 3.39 15.02 9.05
N ALA A 40 3.70 15.28 7.81
CA ALA A 40 2.74 15.13 6.73
C ALA A 40 2.59 13.65 6.36
N LEU A 41 1.35 13.16 6.40
CA LEU A 41 1.03 11.80 5.96
C LEU A 41 0.27 11.88 4.65
N ARG A 42 0.62 11.03 3.72
CA ARG A 42 -0.08 10.92 2.45
C ARG A 42 -0.07 9.49 1.97
N PHE A 43 -0.93 9.19 1.00
CA PHE A 43 -0.94 7.89 0.35
C PHE A 43 -0.52 8.05 -1.10
N GLU A 44 0.36 7.18 -1.55
CA GLU A 44 0.78 7.14 -2.94
C GLU A 44 0.32 5.83 -3.57
N ARG A 45 -0.23 5.92 -4.77
CA ARG A 45 -0.64 4.73 -5.49
C ARG A 45 0.59 3.99 -6.00
N ILE A 46 0.69 2.70 -5.69
CA ILE A 46 1.83 1.87 -6.11
C ILE A 46 1.44 0.81 -7.15
N LEU A 47 0.15 0.55 -7.28
CA LEU A 47 -0.37 -0.35 -8.32
C LEU A 47 -1.75 0.09 -8.79
#